data_0fca4ce205d060929c441d92aff9e3f4
#
_entry.id   0fca4ce205d060929c441d92aff9e3f4
#
_cell.length_a   1.000
_cell.length_b   1.000
_cell.length_c   1.000
_cell.angle_alpha   90.00
_cell.angle_beta   90.00
_cell.angle_gamma   90.00
#
_symmetry.space_group_name_H-M   'P 1'
#
loop_
_entity.id
_entity.type
_entity.pdbx_description
1 polymer ?
#
loop_
_entity_poly.entity_id
_entity_poly.type
_entity_poly.pdbx_seq_one_letter_code
_entity_poly.pdbx_strand_id
1 'polypeptide(L)'
;MRLPAWTVGLTAVASPRLLTLCLAAVLMSGCAAPPEIPRWFDGFQRFPIHTASINGHRIAYLDEGQGPPLILLHGYGGSMWQWEYQQLPLSRHFRVITPDLIGSGLSDKPDIDYRPDDLIESIRGLMDTLGLPTATLIGNSMGGGVAIGMALTHPDRVSRLVLINSLPDHVRERLASPLMQRALNTSVPAWLARFGALFVGNRTMEAVLKEIIYDHTLVTPAVLDRSNRNRQRENMITPLMSLRDSLPLWERHFAPRLKDIRHSTLILWGEQDRLFPLQVGRDLHAVIPQARLIVIPDAGHIPQWERPQVVNRHITEFLQP
;
A
#
# COMPACT_ATOMS: atom_id res chain seq x y z
N MET A 1 10.55 76.26 -6.61
CA MET A 1 11.24 75.15 -5.95
C MET A 1 10.96 73.90 -6.74
N ARG A 2 11.95 73.39 -7.49
CA ARG A 2 11.83 72.25 -8.41
C ARG A 2 12.37 71.01 -7.67
N LEU A 3 11.61 69.91 -7.69
CA LEU A 3 12.08 68.60 -7.27
C LEU A 3 12.46 67.78 -8.51
N PRO A 4 13.55 66.99 -8.49
CA PRO A 4 13.98 66.20 -9.67
C PRO A 4 13.32 64.83 -9.72
N ALA A 5 13.03 64.42 -10.97
CA ALA A 5 12.56 63.07 -11.32
C ALA A 5 13.74 62.06 -11.24
N TRP A 6 13.49 60.90 -10.65
CA TRP A 6 14.36 59.69 -10.74
C TRP A 6 13.68 58.67 -11.67
N THR A 7 14.21 58.47 -12.85
CA THR A 7 13.90 57.37 -13.72
C THR A 7 14.91 56.26 -13.47
N VAL A 8 14.46 55.10 -13.00
CA VAL A 8 15.26 53.88 -12.95
C VAL A 8 14.75 52.97 -14.06
N GLY A 9 15.49 52.93 -15.13
CA GLY A 9 15.30 51.95 -16.18
C GLY A 9 16.09 50.68 -15.85
N LEU A 10 15.40 49.57 -15.66
CA LEU A 10 15.97 48.24 -15.57
C LEU A 10 15.42 47.39 -16.72
N THR A 11 16.14 47.43 -17.87
CA THR A 11 16.01 46.45 -18.95
C THR A 11 17.09 45.38 -18.71
N ALA A 12 16.76 44.30 -18.00
CA ALA A 12 17.56 43.11 -18.02
C ALA A 12 17.15 42.23 -19.19
N VAL A 13 17.87 42.35 -20.32
CA VAL A 13 17.77 41.44 -21.46
C VAL A 13 18.49 40.16 -21.07
N ALA A 14 17.74 39.08 -20.80
CA ALA A 14 18.29 37.75 -20.56
C ALA A 14 19.00 37.29 -21.85
N SER A 15 20.28 36.96 -21.76
CA SER A 15 21.08 36.56 -22.92
C SER A 15 20.57 35.22 -23.48
N PRO A 16 20.53 35.09 -24.86
CA PRO A 16 20.05 33.86 -25.51
C PRO A 16 20.81 32.59 -25.13
N ARG A 17 22.00 32.70 -24.53
CA ARG A 17 22.82 31.57 -24.02
C ARG A 17 22.25 30.92 -22.79
N LEU A 18 21.52 31.60 -21.91
CA LEU A 18 20.87 31.01 -20.74
C LEU A 18 19.64 30.16 -21.16
N LEU A 19 18.87 30.62 -22.17
CA LEU A 19 17.73 29.84 -22.69
C LEU A 19 18.20 28.53 -23.37
N THR A 20 19.34 28.57 -24.08
CA THR A 20 19.86 27.37 -24.77
C THR A 20 20.38 26.33 -23.76
N LEU A 21 20.97 26.75 -22.65
CA LEU A 21 21.42 25.83 -21.57
C LEU A 21 20.24 25.19 -20.83
N CYS A 22 19.16 25.90 -20.59
CA CYS A 22 17.95 25.33 -19.99
C CYS A 22 17.22 24.37 -20.92
N LEU A 23 17.17 24.63 -22.25
CA LEU A 23 16.60 23.70 -23.24
C LEU A 23 17.45 22.43 -23.40
N ALA A 24 18.77 22.54 -23.36
CA ALA A 24 19.66 21.39 -23.45
C ALA A 24 19.55 20.48 -22.20
N ALA A 25 19.32 21.03 -21.03
CA ALA A 25 19.08 20.26 -19.80
C ALA A 25 17.75 19.50 -19.82
N VAL A 26 16.72 20.02 -20.50
CA VAL A 26 15.42 19.35 -20.64
C VAL A 26 15.44 18.23 -21.70
N LEU A 27 16.32 18.32 -22.71
CA LEU A 27 16.44 17.30 -23.77
C LEU A 27 17.35 16.12 -23.40
N MET A 28 18.11 16.20 -22.31
CA MET A 28 18.95 15.10 -21.78
C MET A 28 18.22 14.19 -20.80
N SER A 29 16.93 14.42 -20.53
CA SER A 29 16.08 13.58 -19.64
C SER A 29 15.50 12.34 -20.33
N GLY A 30 15.95 12.00 -21.51
CA GLY A 30 15.45 10.87 -22.28
C GLY A 30 16.37 9.67 -22.24
N CYS A 31 16.14 8.79 -21.32
CA CYS A 31 16.51 7.40 -21.08
C CYS A 31 16.92 7.24 -19.63
N ALA A 32 15.98 7.42 -18.72
CA ALA A 32 16.18 6.91 -17.36
C ALA A 32 16.33 5.39 -17.49
N ALA A 33 17.49 4.86 -17.09
CA ALA A 33 17.68 3.43 -16.90
C ALA A 33 16.51 2.93 -16.04
N PRO A 34 15.97 1.72 -16.28
CA PRO A 34 14.96 1.16 -15.41
C PRO A 34 15.44 1.28 -13.98
N PRO A 35 14.58 1.69 -13.03
CA PRO A 35 14.98 1.90 -11.65
C PRO A 35 15.68 0.62 -11.16
N GLU A 36 16.94 0.75 -10.75
CA GLU A 36 17.68 -0.37 -10.13
C GLU A 36 16.81 -0.92 -8.99
N ILE A 37 16.68 -2.24 -8.94
CA ILE A 37 16.03 -2.92 -7.82
C ILE A 37 16.88 -2.62 -6.59
N PRO A 38 16.36 -1.93 -5.59
CA PRO A 38 17.16 -1.51 -4.46
C PRO A 38 17.74 -2.70 -3.70
N ARG A 39 18.98 -2.58 -3.20
CA ARG A 39 19.66 -3.65 -2.43
C ARG A 39 18.90 -4.14 -1.20
N TRP A 40 17.99 -3.34 -0.65
CA TRP A 40 17.13 -3.77 0.46
C TRP A 40 16.04 -4.78 0.06
N PHE A 41 15.88 -5.05 -1.23
CA PHE A 41 15.14 -6.19 -1.75
C PHE A 41 15.91 -7.51 -1.59
N ASP A 42 17.07 -7.53 -0.91
CA ASP A 42 17.93 -8.70 -0.81
C ASP A 42 17.18 -9.95 -0.28
N GLY A 43 16.20 -9.80 0.61
CA GLY A 43 15.32 -10.90 1.03
C GLY A 43 14.46 -11.47 -0.09
N PHE A 44 14.13 -10.67 -1.10
CA PHE A 44 13.37 -11.04 -2.30
C PHE A 44 14.24 -11.21 -3.56
N GLN A 45 15.55 -10.92 -3.53
CA GLN A 45 16.44 -11.01 -4.71
C GLN A 45 16.48 -12.39 -5.34
N ARG A 46 16.16 -13.42 -4.59
CA ARG A 46 16.01 -14.79 -5.11
C ARG A 46 14.72 -15.02 -5.89
N PHE A 47 13.76 -14.11 -5.85
CA PHE A 47 12.50 -14.20 -6.58
C PHE A 47 12.51 -13.23 -7.75
N PRO A 48 12.24 -13.69 -8.98
CA PRO A 48 12.11 -12.81 -10.12
C PRO A 48 10.91 -11.87 -9.91
N ILE A 49 11.13 -10.59 -10.18
CA ILE A 49 10.03 -9.63 -10.21
C ILE A 49 9.45 -9.65 -11.61
N HIS A 50 8.19 -10.04 -11.70
CA HIS A 50 7.41 -10.05 -12.92
C HIS A 50 6.66 -8.73 -13.10
N THR A 51 6.21 -8.47 -14.32
CA THR A 51 5.34 -7.33 -14.61
C THR A 51 4.22 -7.75 -15.55
N ALA A 52 3.03 -7.20 -15.33
CA ALA A 52 1.86 -7.35 -16.20
C ALA A 52 1.35 -5.95 -16.58
N SER A 53 0.85 -5.80 -17.81
CA SER A 53 0.16 -4.59 -18.23
C SER A 53 -1.33 -4.73 -18.00
N ILE A 54 -1.88 -3.94 -17.07
CA ILE A 54 -3.29 -3.96 -16.70
C ILE A 54 -3.87 -2.57 -17.01
N ASN A 55 -4.83 -2.50 -17.94
CA ASN A 55 -5.44 -1.24 -18.37
C ASN A 55 -4.39 -0.19 -18.81
N GLY A 56 -3.29 -0.64 -19.44
CA GLY A 56 -2.20 0.23 -19.89
C GLY A 56 -1.18 0.61 -18.82
N HIS A 57 -1.36 0.13 -17.57
CA HIS A 57 -0.44 0.38 -16.46
C HIS A 57 0.32 -0.89 -16.07
N ARG A 58 1.59 -0.74 -15.77
CA ARG A 58 2.47 -1.83 -15.35
C ARG A 58 2.25 -2.15 -13.87
N ILE A 59 1.89 -3.38 -13.56
CA ILE A 59 1.81 -3.94 -12.21
C ILE A 59 3.01 -4.86 -12.01
N ALA A 60 3.82 -4.59 -10.99
CA ALA A 60 4.94 -5.44 -10.59
C ALA A 60 4.47 -6.46 -9.53
N TYR A 61 4.93 -7.70 -9.62
CA TYR A 61 4.52 -8.75 -8.70
C TYR A 61 5.58 -9.85 -8.59
N LEU A 62 5.52 -10.60 -7.48
CA LEU A 62 6.18 -11.89 -7.30
C LEU A 62 5.19 -13.00 -7.62
N ASP A 63 5.67 -14.14 -8.13
CA ASP A 63 4.85 -15.33 -8.44
C ASP A 63 5.67 -16.59 -8.16
N GLU A 64 5.40 -17.25 -7.06
CA GLU A 64 6.17 -18.40 -6.59
C GLU A 64 5.30 -19.54 -6.11
N GLY A 65 5.82 -20.75 -6.30
CA GLY A 65 5.14 -21.98 -5.89
C GLY A 65 4.12 -22.48 -6.90
N GLN A 66 3.42 -23.54 -6.50
CA GLN A 66 2.39 -24.21 -7.30
C GLN A 66 1.22 -24.61 -6.40
N GLY A 67 0.04 -24.83 -6.98
CA GLY A 67 -1.17 -25.20 -6.26
C GLY A 67 -2.23 -24.10 -6.23
N PRO A 68 -3.15 -24.11 -5.24
CA PRO A 68 -4.19 -23.11 -5.13
C PRO A 68 -3.62 -21.68 -5.05
N PRO A 69 -4.13 -20.72 -5.85
CA PRO A 69 -3.54 -19.37 -5.88
C PRO A 69 -3.92 -18.54 -4.65
N LEU A 70 -2.91 -17.87 -4.10
CA LEU A 70 -3.02 -16.86 -3.06
C LEU A 70 -2.54 -15.52 -3.62
N ILE A 71 -3.28 -14.43 -3.37
CA ILE A 71 -2.84 -13.07 -3.69
C ILE A 71 -2.67 -12.29 -2.40
N LEU A 72 -1.45 -11.79 -2.14
CA LEU A 72 -1.08 -11.06 -0.93
C LEU A 72 -1.11 -9.55 -1.18
N LEU A 73 -2.03 -8.83 -0.55
CA LEU A 73 -2.32 -7.41 -0.78
C LEU A 73 -1.81 -6.55 0.38
N HIS A 74 -0.85 -5.68 0.12
CA HIS A 74 -0.23 -4.82 1.14
C HIS A 74 -1.11 -3.63 1.55
N GLY A 75 -0.77 -3.00 2.66
CA GLY A 75 -1.46 -1.83 3.22
C GLY A 75 -1.06 -0.49 2.57
N TYR A 76 -1.67 0.59 3.04
CA TYR A 76 -1.42 1.97 2.62
C TYR A 76 0.07 2.35 2.80
N GLY A 77 0.68 2.88 1.74
CA GLY A 77 2.09 3.26 1.75
C GLY A 77 3.07 2.10 1.80
N GLY A 78 2.57 0.86 1.77
CA GLY A 78 3.36 -0.36 1.73
C GLY A 78 3.83 -0.74 0.33
N SER A 79 4.34 -1.94 0.23
CA SER A 79 4.67 -2.63 -1.01
C SER A 79 4.77 -4.14 -0.74
N MET A 80 5.09 -4.93 -1.76
CA MET A 80 5.24 -6.39 -1.66
C MET A 80 6.20 -6.82 -0.53
N TRP A 81 7.12 -5.97 -0.07
CA TRP A 81 8.06 -6.26 1.03
C TRP A 81 7.35 -6.58 2.35
N GLN A 82 6.11 -6.12 2.56
CA GLN A 82 5.36 -6.45 3.77
C GLN A 82 5.10 -7.95 3.92
N TRP A 83 5.27 -8.71 2.83
CA TRP A 83 5.01 -10.15 2.74
C TRP A 83 6.29 -10.99 2.67
N GLU A 84 7.46 -10.41 2.99
CA GLU A 84 8.75 -11.10 2.89
C GLU A 84 8.82 -12.41 3.68
N TYR A 85 8.09 -12.51 4.79
CA TYR A 85 8.04 -13.71 5.62
C TYR A 85 6.90 -14.67 5.27
N GLN A 86 6.03 -14.32 4.33
CA GLN A 86 4.93 -15.15 3.84
C GLN A 86 5.27 -15.81 2.51
N GLN A 87 5.98 -15.10 1.62
CA GLN A 87 6.24 -15.52 0.25
C GLN A 87 6.80 -16.95 0.19
N LEU A 88 7.93 -17.22 0.81
CA LEU A 88 8.58 -18.53 0.74
C LEU A 88 7.85 -19.62 1.57
N PRO A 89 7.43 -19.37 2.82
CA PRO A 89 6.73 -20.42 3.58
C PRO A 89 5.42 -20.88 2.91
N LEU A 90 4.61 -19.94 2.40
CA LEU A 90 3.34 -20.28 1.77
C LEU A 90 3.54 -20.91 0.36
N SER A 91 4.59 -20.50 -0.38
CA SER A 91 4.85 -21.06 -1.72
C SER A 91 5.22 -22.55 -1.73
N ARG A 92 5.45 -23.13 -0.56
CA ARG A 92 5.64 -24.59 -0.43
C ARG A 92 4.36 -25.39 -0.69
N HIS A 93 3.19 -24.77 -0.55
CA HIS A 93 1.89 -25.41 -0.63
C HIS A 93 0.91 -24.71 -1.59
N PHE A 94 1.20 -23.48 -1.98
CA PHE A 94 0.34 -22.60 -2.75
C PHE A 94 1.11 -21.89 -3.86
N ARG A 95 0.43 -21.45 -4.91
CA ARG A 95 0.98 -20.45 -5.84
C ARG A 95 0.74 -19.08 -5.22
N VAL A 96 1.81 -18.39 -4.80
CA VAL A 96 1.75 -17.14 -4.05
C VAL A 96 2.11 -15.98 -4.97
N ILE A 97 1.14 -15.12 -5.23
CA ILE A 97 1.28 -13.91 -6.03
C ILE A 97 1.27 -12.70 -5.07
N THR A 98 2.31 -11.88 -5.14
CA THR A 98 2.43 -10.70 -4.27
C THR A 98 2.66 -9.47 -5.12
N PRO A 99 1.57 -8.77 -5.53
CA PRO A 99 1.70 -7.54 -6.29
C PRO A 99 2.07 -6.33 -5.43
N ASP A 100 2.78 -5.39 -6.04
CA ASP A 100 2.68 -3.99 -5.65
C ASP A 100 1.37 -3.44 -6.22
N LEU A 101 0.47 -2.94 -5.38
CA LEU A 101 -0.77 -2.32 -5.84
C LEU A 101 -0.46 -1.13 -6.75
N ILE A 102 -1.35 -0.85 -7.71
CA ILE A 102 -1.23 0.36 -8.55
C ILE A 102 -1.03 1.59 -7.66
N GLY A 103 -0.09 2.45 -8.00
CA GLY A 103 0.29 3.59 -7.18
C GLY A 103 1.34 3.29 -6.10
N SER A 104 1.83 2.06 -5.98
CA SER A 104 2.76 1.65 -4.92
C SER A 104 4.00 0.93 -5.47
N GLY A 105 5.03 0.90 -4.65
CA GLY A 105 6.24 0.09 -4.86
C GLY A 105 6.85 0.24 -6.26
N LEU A 106 6.99 -0.87 -6.97
CA LEU A 106 7.53 -0.97 -8.33
C LEU A 106 6.44 -0.87 -9.42
N SER A 107 5.16 -0.89 -9.05
CA SER A 107 4.06 -0.66 -9.98
C SER A 107 4.01 0.79 -10.44
N ASP A 108 3.36 1.03 -11.58
CA ASP A 108 3.16 2.37 -12.10
C ASP A 108 2.33 3.25 -11.16
N LYS A 109 2.56 4.54 -11.26
CA LYS A 109 1.91 5.58 -10.45
C LYS A 109 1.25 6.60 -11.38
N PRO A 110 0.22 6.18 -12.14
CA PRO A 110 -0.49 7.07 -13.04
C PRO A 110 -1.17 8.22 -12.29
N ASP A 111 -1.47 9.28 -13.01
CA ASP A 111 -2.24 10.41 -12.48
C ASP A 111 -3.74 10.09 -12.57
N ILE A 112 -4.23 9.33 -11.59
CA ILE A 112 -5.63 8.90 -11.45
C ILE A 112 -6.12 9.18 -10.02
N ASP A 113 -7.41 9.05 -9.79
CA ASP A 113 -8.03 9.32 -8.49
C ASP A 113 -7.79 8.22 -7.43
N TYR A 114 -7.19 7.08 -7.79
CA TYR A 114 -6.95 5.94 -6.90
C TYR A 114 -8.17 5.57 -6.05
N ARG A 115 -9.31 5.45 -6.72
CA ARG A 115 -10.56 5.04 -6.09
C ARG A 115 -10.47 3.57 -5.68
N PRO A 116 -11.28 3.10 -4.73
CA PRO A 116 -11.32 1.68 -4.39
C PRO A 116 -11.49 0.78 -5.62
N ASP A 117 -12.33 1.18 -6.58
CA ASP A 117 -12.57 0.43 -7.82
C ASP A 117 -11.30 0.31 -8.68
N ASP A 118 -10.43 1.34 -8.74
CA ASP A 118 -9.19 1.28 -9.52
C ASP A 118 -8.24 0.20 -8.96
N LEU A 119 -8.16 0.07 -7.63
CA LEU A 119 -7.36 -0.95 -6.98
C LEU A 119 -7.97 -2.35 -7.21
N ILE A 120 -9.28 -2.48 -7.05
CA ILE A 120 -10.02 -3.74 -7.26
C ILE A 120 -9.84 -4.23 -8.70
N GLU A 121 -10.07 -3.36 -9.69
CA GLU A 121 -9.93 -3.69 -11.10
C GLU A 121 -8.49 -4.01 -11.50
N SER A 122 -7.49 -3.38 -10.86
CA SER A 122 -6.10 -3.73 -11.09
C SER A 122 -5.78 -5.16 -10.65
N ILE A 123 -6.34 -5.64 -9.53
CA ILE A 123 -6.17 -7.02 -9.06
C ILE A 123 -6.99 -7.99 -9.91
N ARG A 124 -8.22 -7.66 -10.29
CA ARG A 124 -9.01 -8.46 -11.20
C ARG A 124 -8.29 -8.66 -12.55
N GLY A 125 -7.76 -7.56 -13.13
CA GLY A 125 -7.01 -7.60 -14.37
C GLY A 125 -5.70 -8.41 -14.26
N LEU A 126 -5.03 -8.35 -13.11
CA LEU A 126 -3.86 -9.20 -12.83
C LEU A 126 -4.25 -10.67 -12.82
N MET A 127 -5.36 -11.02 -12.15
CA MET A 127 -5.89 -12.40 -12.15
C MET A 127 -6.20 -12.88 -13.58
N ASP A 128 -6.82 -12.04 -14.41
CA ASP A 128 -7.12 -12.38 -15.81
C ASP A 128 -5.84 -12.64 -16.61
N THR A 129 -4.85 -11.76 -16.46
CA THR A 129 -3.55 -11.91 -17.15
C THR A 129 -2.80 -13.17 -16.75
N LEU A 130 -2.93 -13.59 -15.48
CA LEU A 130 -2.30 -14.80 -14.94
C LEU A 130 -3.14 -16.08 -15.17
N GLY A 131 -4.31 -15.98 -15.81
CA GLY A 131 -5.21 -17.10 -16.04
C GLY A 131 -5.79 -17.68 -14.75
N LEU A 132 -6.02 -16.85 -13.73
CA LEU A 132 -6.56 -17.27 -12.45
C LEU A 132 -8.09 -17.06 -12.43
N PRO A 133 -8.91 -18.10 -12.56
CA PRO A 133 -10.36 -17.95 -12.46
C PRO A 133 -10.80 -17.53 -11.05
N THR A 134 -10.16 -18.07 -10.03
CA THR A 134 -10.39 -17.73 -8.63
C THR A 134 -9.08 -17.68 -7.85
N ALA A 135 -9.03 -16.94 -6.74
CA ALA A 135 -7.90 -16.94 -5.80
C ALA A 135 -8.38 -16.69 -4.36
N THR A 136 -7.61 -17.16 -3.39
CA THR A 136 -7.73 -16.67 -2.02
C THR A 136 -7.04 -15.31 -1.92
N LEU A 137 -7.74 -14.32 -1.39
CA LEU A 137 -7.18 -12.99 -1.17
C LEU A 137 -6.79 -12.81 0.29
N ILE A 138 -5.55 -12.43 0.51
CA ILE A 138 -4.98 -12.16 1.84
C ILE A 138 -4.56 -10.70 1.86
N GLY A 139 -5.24 -9.89 2.65
CA GLY A 139 -4.99 -8.44 2.65
C GLY A 139 -4.74 -7.87 4.05
N ASN A 140 -3.71 -7.02 4.14
CA ASN A 140 -3.45 -6.25 5.35
C ASN A 140 -3.96 -4.81 5.18
N SER A 141 -4.68 -4.29 6.18
CA SER A 141 -5.12 -2.89 6.22
C SER A 141 -5.88 -2.50 4.93
N MET A 142 -5.41 -1.54 4.16
CA MET A 142 -5.97 -1.17 2.84
C MET A 142 -6.08 -2.37 1.90
N GLY A 143 -5.08 -3.26 1.89
CA GLY A 143 -5.13 -4.50 1.09
C GLY A 143 -6.29 -5.42 1.51
N GLY A 144 -6.64 -5.43 2.81
CA GLY A 144 -7.86 -6.09 3.31
C GLY A 144 -9.13 -5.43 2.75
N GLY A 145 -9.15 -4.10 2.65
CA GLY A 145 -10.22 -3.38 1.96
C GLY A 145 -10.35 -3.79 0.50
N VAL A 146 -9.25 -3.87 -0.24
CA VAL A 146 -9.26 -4.34 -1.64
C VAL A 146 -9.79 -5.77 -1.74
N ALA A 147 -9.38 -6.67 -0.83
CA ALA A 147 -9.88 -8.05 -0.79
C ALA A 147 -11.40 -8.10 -0.53
N ILE A 148 -11.91 -7.29 0.39
CA ILE A 148 -13.34 -7.14 0.66
C ILE A 148 -14.06 -6.60 -0.58
N GLY A 149 -13.51 -5.55 -1.21
CA GLY A 149 -14.07 -4.97 -2.42
C GLY A 149 -14.19 -6.01 -3.53
N MET A 150 -13.15 -6.80 -3.78
CA MET A 150 -13.18 -7.94 -4.73
C MET A 150 -14.28 -8.94 -4.39
N ALA A 151 -14.41 -9.34 -3.12
CA ALA A 151 -15.42 -10.30 -2.68
C ALA A 151 -16.86 -9.78 -2.87
N LEU A 152 -17.07 -8.46 -2.80
CA LEU A 152 -18.38 -7.83 -2.95
C LEU A 152 -18.74 -7.49 -4.40
N THR A 153 -17.77 -7.22 -5.27
CA THR A 153 -17.97 -6.84 -6.67
C THR A 153 -17.76 -7.99 -7.65
N HIS A 154 -16.84 -8.90 -7.32
CA HIS A 154 -16.49 -10.06 -8.13
C HIS A 154 -16.48 -11.35 -7.30
N PRO A 155 -17.62 -11.74 -6.68
CA PRO A 155 -17.65 -12.85 -5.71
C PRO A 155 -17.14 -14.16 -6.30
N ASP A 156 -17.41 -14.45 -7.56
CA ASP A 156 -16.98 -15.68 -8.23
C ASP A 156 -15.45 -15.76 -8.46
N ARG A 157 -14.74 -14.63 -8.28
CA ARG A 157 -13.28 -14.56 -8.43
C ARG A 157 -12.53 -14.78 -7.10
N VAL A 158 -13.25 -14.87 -5.99
CA VAL A 158 -12.66 -15.03 -4.65
C VAL A 158 -13.06 -16.38 -4.08
N SER A 159 -12.09 -17.21 -3.73
CA SER A 159 -12.35 -18.52 -3.10
C SER A 159 -12.51 -18.42 -1.59
N ARG A 160 -11.63 -17.68 -0.92
CA ARG A 160 -11.62 -17.42 0.52
C ARG A 160 -11.01 -16.05 0.81
N LEU A 161 -11.24 -15.51 2.02
CA LEU A 161 -10.66 -14.27 2.49
C LEU A 161 -9.79 -14.48 3.73
N VAL A 162 -8.64 -13.80 3.78
CA VAL A 162 -7.86 -13.61 5.00
C VAL A 162 -7.65 -12.11 5.19
N LEU A 163 -8.23 -11.57 6.24
CA LEU A 163 -8.22 -10.13 6.56
C LEU A 163 -7.30 -9.89 7.76
N ILE A 164 -6.19 -9.19 7.53
CA ILE A 164 -5.19 -8.92 8.57
C ILE A 164 -5.27 -7.45 8.94
N ASN A 165 -5.70 -7.11 10.16
CA ASN A 165 -5.86 -5.73 10.61
C ASN A 165 -6.47 -4.83 9.50
N SER A 166 -7.55 -5.32 8.89
CA SER A 166 -8.18 -4.78 7.69
C SER A 166 -8.83 -3.42 7.94
N LEU A 167 -9.21 -2.71 6.85
CA LEU A 167 -9.97 -1.47 6.97
C LEU A 167 -11.31 -1.71 7.70
N PRO A 168 -11.67 -0.82 8.65
CA PRO A 168 -12.98 -0.83 9.31
C PRO A 168 -14.07 -0.22 8.42
N ASP A 169 -15.27 -0.20 8.93
CA ASP A 169 -16.43 0.48 8.36
C ASP A 169 -16.25 2.01 8.26
N HIS A 170 -15.74 2.64 9.33
CA HIS A 170 -15.47 4.08 9.44
C HIS A 170 -13.99 4.32 9.72
N VAL A 171 -13.17 4.39 8.67
CA VAL A 171 -11.70 4.40 8.77
C VAL A 171 -11.19 5.56 9.62
N ARG A 172 -11.67 6.80 9.35
CA ARG A 172 -11.17 8.00 10.04
C ARG A 172 -11.60 8.06 11.50
N GLU A 173 -12.80 7.61 11.81
CA GLU A 173 -13.35 7.62 13.16
C GLU A 173 -12.74 6.52 14.04
N ARG A 174 -12.47 5.36 13.43
CA ARG A 174 -11.90 4.19 14.11
C ARG A 174 -10.39 4.26 14.30
N LEU A 175 -9.72 5.19 13.61
CA LEU A 175 -8.28 5.37 13.71
C LEU A 175 -7.91 5.94 15.08
N ALA A 176 -7.18 5.16 15.89
CA ALA A 176 -6.84 5.56 17.27
C ALA A 176 -5.54 6.37 17.36
N SER A 177 -4.59 6.23 16.41
CA SER A 177 -3.32 6.94 16.43
C SER A 177 -3.48 8.44 16.16
N PRO A 178 -3.13 9.35 17.10
CA PRO A 178 -3.22 10.79 16.87
C PRO A 178 -2.31 11.28 15.75
N LEU A 179 -1.16 10.63 15.55
CA LEU A 179 -0.24 10.94 14.46
C LEU A 179 -0.89 10.67 13.12
N MET A 180 -1.49 9.49 12.97
CA MET A 180 -2.14 9.09 11.72
C MET A 180 -3.45 9.85 11.49
N GLN A 181 -4.21 10.15 12.54
CA GLN A 181 -5.39 11.03 12.45
C GLN A 181 -5.01 12.40 11.88
N ARG A 182 -3.93 13.01 12.37
CA ARG A 182 -3.44 14.28 11.82
C ARG A 182 -3.04 14.14 10.35
N ALA A 183 -2.29 13.09 10.00
CA ALA A 183 -1.87 12.85 8.62
C ALA A 183 -3.04 12.66 7.65
N LEU A 184 -4.10 11.92 8.07
CA LEU A 184 -5.28 11.68 7.24
C LEU A 184 -6.26 12.86 7.20
N ASN A 185 -6.32 13.69 8.25
CA ASN A 185 -7.27 14.80 8.34
C ASN A 185 -6.68 16.15 7.89
N THR A 186 -5.36 16.25 7.72
CA THR A 186 -4.73 17.49 7.24
C THR A 186 -4.82 17.55 5.72
N SER A 187 -5.64 18.46 5.21
CA SER A 187 -5.70 18.75 3.78
C SER A 187 -4.65 19.80 3.44
N VAL A 188 -3.71 19.44 2.58
CA VAL A 188 -2.73 20.37 2.02
C VAL A 188 -2.72 20.25 0.50
N PRO A 189 -2.49 21.34 -0.26
CA PRO A 189 -2.32 21.26 -1.70
C PRO A 189 -1.22 20.26 -2.09
N ALA A 190 -1.44 19.51 -3.17
CA ALA A 190 -0.52 18.43 -3.59
C ALA A 190 0.93 18.91 -3.77
N TRP A 191 1.13 20.11 -4.30
CA TRP A 191 2.47 20.69 -4.45
C TRP A 191 3.18 20.90 -3.11
N LEU A 192 2.43 21.34 -2.07
CA LEU A 192 2.98 21.54 -0.72
C LEU A 192 3.28 20.22 -0.03
N ALA A 193 2.43 19.21 -0.22
CA ALA A 193 2.69 17.86 0.26
C ALA A 193 3.94 17.26 -0.39
N ARG A 194 4.10 17.42 -1.71
CA ARG A 194 5.31 16.98 -2.46
C ARG A 194 6.55 17.69 -1.92
N PHE A 195 6.49 19.01 -1.72
CA PHE A 195 7.59 19.79 -1.17
C PHE A 195 7.91 19.33 0.27
N GLY A 196 6.90 19.21 1.13
CA GLY A 196 7.06 18.74 2.50
C GLY A 196 7.65 17.34 2.60
N ALA A 197 7.30 16.45 1.67
CA ALA A 197 7.81 15.09 1.63
C ALA A 197 9.35 15.00 1.46
N LEU A 198 9.98 16.01 0.86
CA LEU A 198 11.44 16.09 0.74
C LEU A 198 12.12 16.23 2.11
N PHE A 199 11.42 16.78 3.10
CA PHE A 199 11.93 17.05 4.45
C PHE A 199 11.50 16.00 5.49
N VAL A 200 10.69 15.01 5.08
CA VAL A 200 10.34 13.88 5.96
C VAL A 200 11.57 13.00 6.16
N GLY A 201 12.23 13.20 7.27
CA GLY A 201 13.45 12.45 7.63
C GLY A 201 13.16 11.15 8.39
N ASN A 202 14.26 10.48 8.78
CA ASN A 202 14.22 9.21 9.52
C ASN A 202 13.39 9.28 10.81
N ARG A 203 13.42 10.41 11.54
CA ARG A 203 12.67 10.58 12.79
C ARG A 203 11.16 10.48 12.59
N THR A 204 10.64 11.08 11.52
CA THR A 204 9.20 11.01 11.20
C THR A 204 8.82 9.60 10.78
N MET A 205 9.64 8.96 9.94
CA MET A 205 9.40 7.58 9.53
C MET A 205 9.47 6.62 10.70
N GLU A 206 10.44 6.80 11.60
CA GLU A 206 10.54 6.03 12.85
C GLU A 206 9.28 6.17 13.71
N ALA A 207 8.78 7.39 13.88
CA ALA A 207 7.54 7.63 14.61
C ALA A 207 6.34 6.91 13.96
N VAL A 208 6.21 6.97 12.62
CA VAL A 208 5.16 6.24 11.89
C VAL A 208 5.29 4.74 12.07
N LEU A 209 6.49 4.18 11.94
CA LEU A 209 6.71 2.74 12.11
C LEU A 209 6.41 2.28 13.55
N LYS A 210 6.72 3.09 14.57
CA LYS A 210 6.41 2.78 15.98
C LYS A 210 4.91 2.84 16.29
N GLU A 211 4.10 3.50 15.48
CA GLU A 211 2.63 3.41 15.56
C GLU A 211 2.11 2.10 14.96
N ILE A 212 2.77 1.59 13.92
CA ILE A 212 2.37 0.41 13.16
C ILE A 212 2.88 -0.88 13.82
N ILE A 213 4.10 -0.86 14.33
CA ILE A 213 4.83 -2.01 14.88
C ILE A 213 4.80 -1.95 16.41
N TYR A 214 4.33 -3.00 17.05
CA TYR A 214 4.29 -3.08 18.51
C TYR A 214 5.69 -3.33 19.11
N ASP A 215 6.42 -4.29 18.56
CA ASP A 215 7.79 -4.58 18.98
C ASP A 215 8.77 -3.59 18.33
N HIS A 216 9.01 -2.49 19.02
CA HIS A 216 9.89 -1.43 18.51
C HIS A 216 11.34 -1.86 18.28
N THR A 217 11.78 -3.02 18.79
CA THR A 217 13.13 -3.55 18.51
C THR A 217 13.28 -3.95 17.03
N LEU A 218 12.16 -4.20 16.36
CA LEU A 218 12.11 -4.50 14.94
C LEU A 218 12.28 -3.25 14.05
N VAL A 219 12.15 -2.04 14.61
CA VAL A 219 12.35 -0.78 13.87
C VAL A 219 13.86 -0.48 13.77
N THR A 220 14.57 -1.33 13.05
CA THR A 220 16.02 -1.23 12.85
C THR A 220 16.38 -0.14 11.82
N PRO A 221 17.65 0.32 11.78
CA PRO A 221 18.13 1.22 10.72
C PRO A 221 17.85 0.70 9.30
N ALA A 222 17.95 -0.60 9.07
CA ALA A 222 17.68 -1.21 7.76
C ALA A 222 16.19 -1.12 7.39
N VAL A 223 15.28 -1.32 8.35
CA VAL A 223 13.83 -1.17 8.16
C VAL A 223 13.47 0.30 7.89
N LEU A 224 14.09 1.24 8.62
CA LEU A 224 13.92 2.67 8.38
C LEU A 224 14.40 3.07 6.98
N ASP A 225 15.58 2.65 6.57
CA ASP A 225 16.13 2.94 5.24
C ASP A 225 15.21 2.38 4.14
N ARG A 226 14.79 1.12 4.26
CA ARG A 226 13.86 0.49 3.33
C ARG A 226 12.53 1.24 3.21
N SER A 227 11.93 1.62 4.33
CA SER A 227 10.66 2.34 4.37
C SER A 227 10.78 3.74 3.76
N ASN A 228 11.89 4.45 4.04
CA ASN A 228 12.17 5.75 3.42
C ASN A 228 12.35 5.63 1.91
N ARG A 229 13.14 4.65 1.43
CA ARG A 229 13.34 4.43 -0.01
C ARG A 229 12.04 4.09 -0.72
N ASN A 230 11.17 3.28 -0.11
CA ASN A 230 9.85 2.99 -0.68
C ASN A 230 9.01 4.26 -0.82
N ARG A 231 8.98 5.11 0.21
CA ARG A 231 8.25 6.38 0.20
C ARG A 231 8.85 7.42 -0.75
N GLN A 232 10.17 7.44 -0.91
CA GLN A 232 10.91 8.39 -1.77
C GLN A 232 10.89 8.00 -3.25
N ARG A 233 10.25 6.87 -3.62
CA ARG A 233 10.08 6.51 -5.01
C ARG A 233 9.37 7.63 -5.76
N GLU A 234 9.76 7.79 -7.01
CA GLU A 234 9.18 8.79 -7.88
C GLU A 234 7.64 8.69 -7.86
N ASN A 235 7.00 9.84 -7.76
CA ASN A 235 5.55 10.02 -7.76
C ASN A 235 4.75 9.32 -6.62
N MET A 236 5.37 8.83 -5.55
CA MET A 236 4.65 8.14 -4.45
C MET A 236 3.66 9.04 -3.69
N ILE A 237 3.90 10.34 -3.61
CA ILE A 237 3.06 11.25 -2.79
C ILE A 237 1.67 11.42 -3.40
N THR A 238 1.55 11.50 -4.72
CA THR A 238 0.25 11.68 -5.39
C THR A 238 -0.70 10.52 -5.11
N PRO A 239 -0.32 9.24 -5.35
CA PRO A 239 -1.15 8.10 -4.98
C PRO A 239 -1.54 8.09 -3.50
N LEU A 240 -0.59 8.36 -2.58
CA LEU A 240 -0.88 8.37 -1.15
C LEU A 240 -1.95 9.40 -0.77
N MET A 241 -1.86 10.62 -1.33
CA MET A 241 -2.87 11.64 -1.08
C MET A 241 -4.23 11.26 -1.67
N SER A 242 -4.24 10.77 -2.90
CA SER A 242 -5.48 10.38 -3.57
C SER A 242 -6.17 9.19 -2.90
N LEU A 243 -5.41 8.17 -2.49
CA LEU A 243 -5.93 7.05 -1.69
C LEU A 243 -6.56 7.52 -0.37
N ARG A 244 -5.90 8.47 0.34
CA ARG A 244 -6.45 9.10 1.54
C ARG A 244 -7.79 9.79 1.26
N ASP A 245 -7.83 10.55 0.16
CA ASP A 245 -9.02 11.34 -0.20
C ASP A 245 -10.17 10.44 -0.71
N SER A 246 -9.85 9.22 -1.13
CA SER A 246 -10.81 8.19 -1.57
C SER A 246 -11.40 7.35 -0.42
N LEU A 247 -10.91 7.46 0.81
CA LEU A 247 -11.46 6.72 1.98
C LEU A 247 -12.98 6.87 2.15
N PRO A 248 -13.61 8.06 1.97
CA PRO A 248 -15.06 8.18 2.04
C PRO A 248 -15.83 7.35 1.00
N LEU A 249 -15.20 7.00 -0.13
CA LEU A 249 -15.81 6.10 -1.12
C LEU A 249 -15.85 4.67 -0.59
N TRP A 250 -14.78 4.20 0.09
CA TRP A 250 -14.77 2.94 0.80
C TRP A 250 -15.91 2.85 1.81
N GLU A 251 -16.01 3.83 2.70
CA GLU A 251 -17.03 3.89 3.76
C GLU A 251 -18.45 3.89 3.20
N ARG A 252 -18.66 4.54 2.07
CA ARG A 252 -19.98 4.66 1.44
C ARG A 252 -20.40 3.43 0.64
N HIS A 253 -19.46 2.83 -0.11
CA HIS A 253 -19.78 1.80 -1.11
C HIS A 253 -19.59 0.39 -0.59
N PHE A 254 -18.63 0.15 0.31
CA PHE A 254 -18.25 -1.19 0.73
C PHE A 254 -18.61 -1.50 2.19
N ALA A 255 -18.39 -0.57 3.10
CA ALA A 255 -18.61 -0.80 4.52
C ALA A 255 -20.05 -1.25 4.85
N PRO A 256 -21.13 -0.66 4.29
CA PRO A 256 -22.50 -1.11 4.56
C PRO A 256 -22.80 -2.53 4.05
N ARG A 257 -21.96 -3.05 3.13
CA ARG A 257 -22.12 -4.34 2.48
C ARG A 257 -21.29 -5.46 3.10
N LEU A 258 -20.54 -5.20 4.17
CA LEU A 258 -19.72 -6.23 4.86
C LEU A 258 -20.54 -7.47 5.24
N LYS A 259 -21.82 -7.29 5.62
CA LYS A 259 -22.78 -8.36 5.90
C LYS A 259 -23.13 -9.24 4.68
N ASP A 260 -22.85 -8.78 3.46
CA ASP A 260 -23.15 -9.47 2.21
C ASP A 260 -22.01 -10.43 1.80
N ILE A 261 -20.88 -10.40 2.48
CA ILE A 261 -19.76 -11.32 2.25
C ILE A 261 -20.19 -12.74 2.59
N ARG A 262 -20.08 -13.67 1.63
CA ARG A 262 -20.46 -15.08 1.77
C ARG A 262 -19.27 -16.03 1.80
N HIS A 263 -18.07 -15.50 1.57
CA HIS A 263 -16.84 -16.27 1.53
C HIS A 263 -16.41 -16.72 2.93
N SER A 264 -15.88 -17.93 3.05
CA SER A 264 -15.17 -18.35 4.25
C SER A 264 -14.05 -17.34 4.54
N THR A 265 -14.09 -16.72 5.72
CA THR A 265 -13.25 -15.58 6.07
C THR A 265 -12.49 -15.84 7.37
N LEU A 266 -11.16 -15.66 7.31
CA LEU A 266 -10.30 -15.61 8.49
C LEU A 266 -9.91 -14.15 8.76
N ILE A 267 -10.17 -13.68 9.97
CA ILE A 267 -9.72 -12.37 10.46
C ILE A 267 -8.56 -12.62 11.44
N LEU A 268 -7.39 -12.06 11.14
CA LEU A 268 -6.23 -12.03 12.02
C LEU A 268 -6.05 -10.60 12.52
N TRP A 269 -5.88 -10.43 13.82
CA TRP A 269 -5.77 -9.09 14.40
C TRP A 269 -4.68 -9.03 15.45
N GLY A 270 -3.70 -8.12 15.27
CA GLY A 270 -2.71 -7.84 16.30
C GLY A 270 -3.35 -7.23 17.53
N GLU A 271 -3.10 -7.83 18.69
CA GLU A 271 -3.74 -7.42 19.96
C GLU A 271 -3.40 -5.98 20.34
N GLN A 272 -2.17 -5.55 20.02
CA GLN A 272 -1.63 -4.23 20.34
C GLN A 272 -1.66 -3.25 19.16
N ASP A 273 -2.57 -3.46 18.19
CA ASP A 273 -2.73 -2.52 17.09
C ASP A 273 -3.13 -1.13 17.61
N ARG A 274 -2.24 -0.16 17.37
CA ARG A 274 -2.44 1.25 17.76
C ARG A 274 -3.16 2.06 16.70
N LEU A 275 -3.23 1.56 15.45
CA LEU A 275 -4.00 2.20 14.39
C LEU A 275 -5.47 1.87 14.52
N PHE A 276 -5.78 0.59 14.46
CA PHE A 276 -7.15 0.07 14.59
C PHE A 276 -7.21 -0.89 15.78
N PRO A 277 -7.69 -0.44 16.94
CA PRO A 277 -7.76 -1.27 18.14
C PRO A 277 -8.49 -2.59 17.89
N LEU A 278 -8.16 -3.63 18.66
CA LEU A 278 -8.74 -4.97 18.55
C LEU A 278 -10.28 -4.97 18.47
N GLN A 279 -10.94 -3.98 19.06
CA GLN A 279 -12.39 -3.85 18.99
C GLN A 279 -12.88 -3.75 17.53
N VAL A 280 -12.11 -3.12 16.63
CA VAL A 280 -12.43 -3.06 15.19
C VAL A 280 -12.46 -4.46 14.57
N GLY A 281 -11.49 -5.31 14.92
CA GLY A 281 -11.47 -6.71 14.47
C GLY A 281 -12.67 -7.51 14.98
N ARG A 282 -13.12 -7.27 16.22
CA ARG A 282 -14.31 -7.86 16.81
C ARG A 282 -15.58 -7.40 16.10
N ASP A 283 -15.66 -6.11 15.77
CA ASP A 283 -16.81 -5.55 15.06
C ASP A 283 -16.91 -6.12 13.63
N LEU A 284 -15.78 -6.25 12.91
CA LEU A 284 -15.73 -6.92 11.61
C LEU A 284 -16.19 -8.39 11.71
N HIS A 285 -15.71 -9.11 12.72
CA HIS A 285 -16.13 -10.49 12.97
C HIS A 285 -17.64 -10.60 13.24
N ALA A 286 -18.21 -9.63 13.96
CA ALA A 286 -19.65 -9.63 14.26
C ALA A 286 -20.52 -9.36 13.02
N VAL A 287 -20.00 -8.61 12.03
CA VAL A 287 -20.74 -8.20 10.84
C VAL A 287 -20.57 -9.15 9.68
N ILE A 288 -19.36 -9.73 9.47
CA ILE A 288 -19.08 -10.64 8.35
C ILE A 288 -19.56 -12.04 8.72
N PRO A 289 -20.59 -12.60 8.03
CA PRO A 289 -21.05 -13.96 8.29
C PRO A 289 -19.92 -14.97 8.07
N GLN A 290 -19.89 -16.04 8.86
CA GLN A 290 -18.91 -17.13 8.77
C GLN A 290 -17.44 -16.70 8.94
N ALA A 291 -17.17 -15.50 9.43
CA ALA A 291 -15.82 -15.08 9.77
C ALA A 291 -15.36 -15.78 11.06
N ARG A 292 -14.08 -16.12 11.09
CA ARG A 292 -13.37 -16.58 12.29
C ARG A 292 -12.34 -15.52 12.68
N LEU A 293 -12.38 -15.04 13.90
CA LEU A 293 -11.40 -14.10 14.43
C LEU A 293 -10.32 -14.85 15.24
N ILE A 294 -9.06 -14.56 14.97
CA ILE A 294 -7.91 -14.97 15.77
C ILE A 294 -7.12 -13.72 16.15
N VAL A 295 -6.91 -13.55 17.44
CA VAL A 295 -6.08 -12.47 17.99
C VAL A 295 -4.64 -12.94 18.05
N ILE A 296 -3.72 -12.11 17.54
CA ILE A 296 -2.28 -12.36 17.53
C ILE A 296 -1.65 -11.56 18.67
N PRO A 297 -1.21 -12.21 19.75
CA PRO A 297 -0.57 -11.52 20.87
C PRO A 297 0.78 -10.93 20.47
N ASP A 298 1.22 -9.91 21.20
CA ASP A 298 2.49 -9.22 21.00
C ASP A 298 2.71 -8.71 19.55
N ALA A 299 1.66 -8.25 18.90
CA ALA A 299 1.71 -7.74 17.54
C ALA A 299 0.83 -6.49 17.37
N GLY A 300 1.32 -5.56 16.57
CA GLY A 300 0.63 -4.33 16.19
C GLY A 300 -0.18 -4.48 14.88
N HIS A 301 -0.08 -3.48 14.02
CA HIS A 301 -0.88 -3.36 12.78
C HIS A 301 -0.43 -4.28 11.65
N ILE A 302 0.80 -4.81 11.71
CA ILE A 302 1.35 -5.71 10.69
C ILE A 302 1.81 -7.05 11.31
N PRO A 303 0.89 -7.82 11.93
CA PRO A 303 1.23 -9.07 12.61
C PRO A 303 1.90 -10.11 11.70
N GLN A 304 1.61 -10.09 10.39
CA GLN A 304 2.28 -10.95 9.41
C GLN A 304 3.78 -10.69 9.31
N TRP A 305 4.22 -9.51 9.70
CA TRP A 305 5.63 -9.14 9.72
C TRP A 305 6.25 -9.29 11.12
N GLU A 306 5.48 -8.99 12.19
CA GLU A 306 5.95 -9.06 13.58
C GLU A 306 5.96 -10.48 14.15
N ARG A 307 4.97 -11.30 13.80
CA ARG A 307 4.78 -12.69 14.27
C ARG A 307 4.56 -13.67 13.10
N PRO A 308 5.50 -13.71 12.12
CA PRO A 308 5.27 -14.38 10.84
C PRO A 308 4.97 -15.86 10.99
N GLN A 309 5.62 -16.58 11.91
CA GLN A 309 5.39 -18.02 12.12
C GLN A 309 3.97 -18.32 12.60
N VAL A 310 3.45 -17.48 13.50
CA VAL A 310 2.09 -17.60 14.02
C VAL A 310 1.06 -17.32 12.92
N VAL A 311 1.26 -16.22 12.19
CA VAL A 311 0.37 -15.83 11.10
C VAL A 311 0.37 -16.86 9.98
N ASN A 312 1.56 -17.33 9.53
CA ASN A 312 1.68 -18.35 8.48
C ASN A 312 0.99 -19.65 8.86
N ARG A 313 1.12 -20.09 10.11
CA ARG A 313 0.44 -21.28 10.63
C ARG A 313 -1.08 -21.12 10.52
N HIS A 314 -1.66 -20.04 11.03
CA HIS A 314 -3.11 -19.82 10.96
C HIS A 314 -3.64 -19.68 9.54
N ILE A 315 -2.88 -19.04 8.64
CA ILE A 315 -3.23 -19.00 7.21
C ILE A 315 -3.23 -20.41 6.64
N THR A 316 -2.18 -21.19 6.88
CA THR A 316 -2.05 -22.56 6.35
C THR A 316 -3.15 -23.47 6.89
N GLU A 317 -3.43 -23.46 8.20
CA GLU A 317 -4.50 -24.23 8.84
C GLU A 317 -5.89 -23.88 8.27
N PHE A 318 -6.13 -22.59 8.02
CA PHE A 318 -7.41 -22.14 7.43
C PHE A 318 -7.57 -22.55 5.96
N LEU A 319 -6.49 -22.64 5.20
CA LEU A 319 -6.52 -22.93 3.78
C LEU A 319 -6.44 -24.42 3.46
N GLN A 320 -5.91 -25.24 4.36
CA GLN A 320 -5.95 -26.69 4.23
C GLN A 320 -7.40 -27.21 4.36
N PRO A 321 -7.75 -28.28 3.64
CA PRO A 321 -9.08 -28.88 3.71
C PRO A 321 -9.40 -29.48 5.08
#